data_f5d60402e4ec43443853cef5bb3e9438
#
_entry.id   f5d60402e4ec43443853cef5bb3e9438
#
_cell.length_a   1.000
_cell.length_b   1.000
_cell.length_c   1.000
_cell.angle_alpha   90.00
_cell.angle_beta   90.00
_cell.angle_gamma   90.00
#
_symmetry.space_group_name_H-M   'P 1'
#
loop_
_entity.id
_entity.type
_entity.pdbx_description
1 polymer ?
#
loop_
_entity_poly.entity_id
_entity_poly.type
_entity_poly.pdbx_seq_one_letter_code
_entity_poly.pdbx_strand_id
1 'polypeptide(L)'
;MSDFFLRQAVVKVGIPGSEGKEFSGLRVAFDVEKNSESFANPGKITIYNLNKDSRGFMEQKGLKVRLLVGYLNSLAQIYLGDIQKVKHEKSGVDWVTHIGSIS
;
A
#
# COMPACT_ATOMS: atom_id res chain seq x y z
N MET A 1 16.78 8.46 19.26
CA MET A 1 15.69 8.83 18.41
C MET A 1 14.60 7.82 18.42
N SER A 2 13.58 8.17 19.10
CA SER A 2 12.43 7.29 19.22
C SER A 2 11.37 7.55 18.17
N ASP A 3 11.61 8.50 17.26
CA ASP A 3 10.60 8.91 16.29
C ASP A 3 10.18 7.80 15.34
N PHE A 4 11.10 6.89 15.04
CA PHE A 4 10.80 5.78 14.17
C PHE A 4 9.76 4.82 14.76
N PHE A 5 9.73 4.73 16.07
CA PHE A 5 8.77 3.83 16.72
C PHE A 5 7.35 4.35 16.69
N LEU A 6 7.19 5.64 16.44
CA LEU A 6 5.87 6.26 16.35
C LEU A 6 5.37 6.33 14.91
N ARG A 7 6.21 5.96 13.99
CA ARG A 7 5.88 6.05 12.58
C ARG A 7 4.93 4.94 12.18
N GLN A 8 3.90 5.31 11.48
CA GLN A 8 2.91 4.37 10.97
C GLN A 8 2.83 4.46 9.45
N ALA A 9 2.56 3.32 8.84
CA ALA A 9 2.21 3.28 7.44
C ALA A 9 0.85 2.61 7.32
N VAL A 10 -0.07 3.27 6.65
CA VAL A 10 -1.42 2.75 6.43
C VAL A 10 -1.65 2.68 4.94
N VAL A 11 -2.09 1.52 4.47
CA VAL A 11 -2.40 1.31 3.07
C VAL A 11 -3.90 1.13 2.93
N LYS A 12 -4.53 1.97 2.13
CA LYS A 12 -5.96 1.87 1.85
C LYS A 12 -6.15 1.45 0.40
N VAL A 13 -6.95 0.43 0.18
CA VAL A 13 -7.18 -0.11 -1.15
C VAL A 13 -8.67 -0.24 -1.38
N GLY A 14 -9.14 0.22 -2.52
CA GLY A 14 -10.55 0.12 -2.84
C GLY A 14 -10.88 0.53 -4.27
N ILE A 15 -12.12 0.30 -4.64
CA ILE A 15 -12.67 0.74 -5.92
C ILE A 15 -13.40 2.07 -5.65
N PRO A 16 -13.20 3.09 -6.48
CA PRO A 16 -13.89 4.37 -6.27
C PRO A 16 -15.40 4.18 -6.16
N GLY A 17 -15.98 4.78 -5.13
CA GLY A 17 -17.42 4.68 -4.89
C GLY A 17 -17.84 3.46 -4.10
N SER A 18 -16.92 2.59 -3.72
CA SER A 18 -17.18 1.41 -2.92
C SER A 18 -16.36 1.44 -1.65
N GLU A 19 -16.74 0.60 -0.69
CA GLU A 19 -15.93 0.42 0.49
C GLU A 19 -14.62 -0.24 0.13
N GLY A 20 -13.55 0.22 0.75
CA GLY A 20 -12.24 -0.37 0.58
C GLY A 20 -11.78 -1.08 1.82
N LYS A 21 -10.57 -1.58 1.77
CA LYS A 21 -9.89 -2.16 2.93
C LYS A 21 -8.74 -1.28 3.36
N GLU A 22 -8.56 -1.19 4.65
CA GLU A 22 -7.44 -0.48 5.24
C GLU A 22 -6.52 -1.48 5.91
N PHE A 23 -5.24 -1.38 5.61
CA PHE A 23 -4.23 -2.23 6.22
C PHE A 23 -3.34 -1.37 7.09
N SER A 24 -3.41 -1.61 8.38
CA SER A 24 -2.58 -0.91 9.36
C SER A 24 -2.02 -1.93 10.33
N GLY A 25 -0.95 -1.54 11.04
CA GLY A 25 -0.31 -2.45 11.97
C GLY A 25 0.50 -3.57 11.32
N LEU A 26 0.63 -3.55 10.01
CA LEU A 26 1.43 -4.52 9.28
C LEU A 26 2.75 -3.89 8.87
N ARG A 27 3.73 -4.74 8.60
CA ARG A 27 4.99 -4.27 8.07
C ARG A 27 4.78 -3.89 6.61
N VAL A 28 5.15 -2.66 6.26
CA VAL A 28 5.00 -2.12 4.91
C VAL A 28 6.31 -1.50 4.46
N ALA A 29 6.75 -1.87 3.28
CA ALA A 29 7.86 -1.20 2.62
C ALA A 29 7.31 -0.53 1.37
N PHE A 30 7.83 0.62 1.01
CA PHE A 30 7.34 1.33 -0.16
C PHE A 30 8.46 2.10 -0.85
N ASP A 31 8.28 2.24 -2.15
CA ASP A 31 9.15 3.03 -2.99
C ASP A 31 8.22 3.74 -3.98
N VAL A 32 7.94 5.00 -3.72
CA VAL A 32 7.02 5.78 -4.53
C VAL A 32 7.73 7.02 -5.05
N GLU A 33 7.47 7.33 -6.30
CA GLU A 33 8.03 8.50 -6.95
C GLU A 33 6.96 9.56 -7.15
N LYS A 34 7.36 10.81 -6.97
CA LYS A 34 6.54 11.96 -7.30
C LYS A 34 7.37 12.88 -8.16
N ASN A 35 6.99 12.99 -9.41
CA ASN A 35 7.68 13.85 -10.35
C ASN A 35 6.64 14.69 -11.08
N SER A 36 6.71 15.99 -10.89
CA SER A 36 5.73 16.90 -11.48
C SER A 36 5.82 16.97 -13.00
N GLU A 37 6.90 16.51 -13.57
CA GLU A 37 7.08 16.47 -15.01
C GLU A 37 6.59 15.19 -15.66
N SER A 38 6.19 14.22 -14.86
CA SER A 38 5.74 12.93 -15.36
C SER A 38 4.23 12.81 -15.24
N PHE A 39 3.62 12.23 -16.26
CA PHE A 39 2.19 11.93 -16.22
C PHE A 39 1.87 10.65 -15.48
N ALA A 40 2.86 9.81 -15.28
CA ALA A 40 2.67 8.54 -14.59
C ALA A 40 3.82 8.35 -13.61
N ASN A 41 3.48 8.32 -12.33
CA ASN A 41 4.46 8.15 -11.28
C ASN A 41 4.36 6.73 -10.74
N PRO A 42 5.39 5.90 -10.94
CA PRO A 42 5.32 4.53 -10.45
C PRO A 42 5.42 4.48 -8.94
N GLY A 43 4.76 3.50 -8.38
CA GLY A 43 4.84 3.24 -6.96
C GLY A 43 4.87 1.75 -6.70
N LYS A 44 5.76 1.33 -5.83
CA LYS A 44 5.85 -0.06 -5.38
C LYS A 44 5.57 -0.10 -3.90
N ILE A 45 4.63 -0.92 -3.51
CA ILE A 45 4.27 -1.08 -2.11
C ILE A 45 4.33 -2.56 -1.79
N THR A 46 5.02 -2.91 -0.72
CA THR A 46 5.14 -4.29 -0.29
C THR A 46 4.55 -4.42 1.10
N ILE A 47 3.59 -5.33 1.25
CA ILE A 47 2.93 -5.54 2.53
C ILE A 47 3.21 -6.98 2.97
N TYR A 48 3.60 -7.13 4.23
CA TYR A 48 3.94 -8.43 4.78
C TYR A 48 2.76 -9.00 5.56
N ASN A 49 2.49 -10.28 5.31
CA ASN A 49 1.54 -11.06 6.11
C ASN A 49 0.10 -10.60 6.06
N LEU A 50 -0.39 -10.25 4.87
CA LEU A 50 -1.82 -10.09 4.66
C LEU A 50 -2.50 -11.45 4.86
N ASN A 51 -3.67 -11.44 5.48
CA ASN A 51 -4.42 -12.68 5.63
C ASN A 51 -5.02 -13.12 4.29
N LYS A 52 -5.57 -14.32 4.26
CA LYS A 52 -6.10 -14.91 3.04
C LYS A 52 -7.20 -14.07 2.41
N ASP A 53 -8.10 -13.54 3.23
CA ASP A 53 -9.22 -12.73 2.74
C ASP A 53 -8.72 -11.44 2.11
N SER A 54 -7.73 -10.82 2.72
CA SER A 54 -7.14 -9.60 2.18
C SER A 54 -6.38 -9.84 0.89
N ARG A 55 -5.67 -10.97 0.80
CA ARG A 55 -5.00 -11.33 -0.45
C ARG A 55 -6.01 -11.53 -1.58
N GLY A 56 -7.14 -12.18 -1.28
CA GLY A 56 -8.19 -12.37 -2.28
C GLY A 56 -8.83 -11.05 -2.71
N PHE A 57 -9.04 -10.15 -1.76
CA PHE A 57 -9.57 -8.82 -2.07
C PHE A 57 -8.69 -8.07 -3.07
N MET A 58 -7.37 -8.22 -2.95
CA MET A 58 -6.41 -7.51 -3.80
C MET A 58 -6.41 -7.99 -5.25
N GLU A 59 -7.06 -9.09 -5.55
CA GLU A 59 -7.10 -9.63 -6.91
C GLU A 59 -8.16 -8.99 -7.80
N GLN A 60 -8.97 -8.10 -7.25
CA GLN A 60 -9.98 -7.38 -8.01
C GLN A 60 -9.33 -6.38 -8.98
N LYS A 61 -9.99 -6.14 -10.10
CA LYS A 61 -9.55 -5.13 -11.06
C LYS A 61 -10.10 -3.77 -10.70
N GLY A 62 -9.37 -2.72 -11.09
CA GLY A 62 -9.83 -1.36 -10.88
C GLY A 62 -9.58 -0.81 -9.49
N LEU A 63 -8.74 -1.48 -8.71
CA LEU A 63 -8.42 -1.00 -7.37
C LEU A 63 -7.49 0.21 -7.41
N LYS A 64 -7.73 1.13 -6.49
CA LYS A 64 -6.82 2.24 -6.23
C LYS A 64 -6.16 2.02 -4.87
N VAL A 65 -4.93 2.49 -4.76
CA VAL A 65 -4.17 2.38 -3.53
C VAL A 65 -3.81 3.76 -3.01
N ARG A 66 -3.98 3.97 -1.71
CA ARG A 66 -3.51 5.15 -1.00
C ARG A 66 -2.49 4.72 0.02
N LEU A 67 -1.41 5.46 0.09
CA LEU A 67 -0.39 5.23 1.12
C LEU A 67 -0.31 6.44 2.01
N LEU A 68 -0.53 6.23 3.30
CA LEU A 68 -0.45 7.28 4.30
C LEU A 68 0.65 6.91 5.28
N VAL A 69 1.46 7.88 5.65
CA VAL A 69 2.52 7.68 6.64
C VAL A 69 2.49 8.80 7.65
N GLY A 70 2.98 8.53 8.83
CA GLY A 70 3.04 9.55 9.87
C GLY A 70 3.28 8.96 11.23
N TYR A 71 3.02 9.80 12.22
CA TYR A 71 3.15 9.42 13.61
C TYR A 71 1.77 9.15 14.19
N LEU A 72 1.69 8.72 15.42
CA LEU A 72 0.48 8.20 16.05
C LEU A 72 -0.80 8.97 15.76
N ASN A 73 -0.74 10.28 15.77
CA ASN A 73 -1.93 11.12 15.66
C ASN A 73 -1.97 11.96 14.41
N SER A 74 -1.10 11.70 13.47
CA SER A 74 -1.01 12.52 12.27
C SER A 74 -0.54 11.70 11.10
N LEU A 75 -1.45 11.37 10.22
CA LEU A 75 -1.15 10.64 8.99
C LEU A 75 -1.29 11.58 7.81
N ALA A 76 -0.35 11.50 6.88
CA ALA A 76 -0.40 12.26 5.66
C ALA A 76 -0.37 11.31 4.47
N GLN A 77 -1.23 11.56 3.50
CA GLN A 77 -1.22 10.77 2.28
C GLN A 77 -0.02 11.20 1.44
N ILE A 78 0.84 10.24 1.14
CA ILE A 78 2.03 10.52 0.32
C ILE A 78 1.92 9.93 -1.08
N TYR A 79 0.95 9.08 -1.32
CA TYR A 79 0.80 8.46 -2.63
C TYR A 79 -0.65 8.02 -2.86
N LEU A 80 -1.13 8.21 -4.08
CA LEU A 80 -2.41 7.71 -4.55
C LEU A 80 -2.22 7.26 -5.99
N GLY A 81 -2.55 6.02 -6.29
CA GLY A 81 -2.39 5.51 -7.64
C GLY A 81 -3.35 4.38 -7.96
N ASP A 82 -3.35 4.02 -9.22
CA ASP A 82 -4.12 2.88 -9.72
C ASP A 82 -3.26 1.64 -9.68
N ILE A 83 -3.80 0.57 -9.11
CA ILE A 83 -3.08 -0.70 -9.03
C ILE A 83 -3.04 -1.34 -10.42
N GLN A 84 -1.83 -1.61 -10.89
CA GLN A 84 -1.61 -2.25 -12.18
C GLN A 84 -1.32 -3.74 -12.02
N LYS A 85 -0.67 -4.11 -10.92
CA LYS A 85 -0.17 -5.46 -10.74
C LYS A 85 -0.09 -5.79 -9.26
N VAL A 86 -0.52 -6.98 -8.92
CA VAL A 86 -0.40 -7.50 -7.55
C VAL A 86 0.19 -8.89 -7.63
N LYS A 87 1.18 -9.16 -6.82
CA LYS A 87 1.80 -10.48 -6.74
C LYS A 87 1.93 -10.88 -5.28
N HIS A 88 1.45 -12.06 -4.97
CA HIS A 88 1.62 -12.65 -3.65
C HIS A 88 2.66 -13.76 -3.74
N GLU A 89 3.61 -13.76 -2.83
CA GLU A 89 4.56 -14.85 -2.77
C GLU A 89 4.85 -15.22 -1.33
N LYS A 90 5.23 -16.45 -1.12
CA LYS A 90 5.57 -16.93 0.21
C LYS A 90 7.08 -17.01 0.32
N SER A 91 7.62 -16.37 1.35
CA SER A 91 9.05 -16.37 1.62
C SER A 91 9.26 -16.90 3.03
N GLY A 92 9.67 -18.18 3.12
CA GLY A 92 9.75 -18.83 4.41
C GLY A 92 8.38 -18.98 5.05
N VAL A 93 8.21 -18.37 6.22
CA VAL A 93 6.91 -18.35 6.92
C VAL A 93 6.07 -17.12 6.60
N ASP A 94 6.62 -16.18 5.87
CA ASP A 94 5.94 -14.92 5.59
C ASP A 94 5.27 -14.91 4.24
N TRP A 95 4.09 -14.31 4.17
CA TRP A 95 3.45 -13.94 2.92
C TRP A 95 3.83 -12.52 2.58
N VAL A 96 4.27 -12.32 1.35
CA VAL A 96 4.69 -11.00 0.88
C VAL A 96 3.84 -10.62 -0.31
N THR A 97 3.20 -9.47 -0.23
CA THR A 97 2.35 -8.94 -1.31
C THR A 97 3.03 -7.74 -1.94
N HIS A 98 3.31 -7.84 -3.22
CA HIS A 98 3.92 -6.76 -3.99
C HIS A 98 2.85 -6.08 -4.83
N ILE A 99 2.72 -4.77 -4.66
CA ILE A 99 1.76 -3.95 -5.40
C ILE A 99 2.52 -3.02 -6.32
N GLY A 100 2.26 -3.12 -7.61
CA GLY A 100 2.78 -2.16 -8.59
C GLY A 100 1.65 -1.24 -9.01
N SER A 101 1.87 0.07 -8.95
CA SER A 101 0.85 1.06 -9.24
C SER A 101 1.40 2.23 -10.02
N ILE A 102 0.49 3.03 -10.57
CA ILE A 102 0.81 4.25 -11.32
C ILE A 102 -0.16 5.33 -10.86
N SER A 103 0.39 6.46 -10.49
CA SER A 103 -0.46 7.60 -10.10
C SER A 103 -0.70 8.55 -11.25
#